data_218485330d933229e3f98bbc10f83220
#
_entry.id   218485330d933229e3f98bbc10f83220
#
_cell.length_a   1.000
_cell.length_b   1.000
_cell.length_c   1.000
_cell.angle_alpha   90.00
_cell.angle_beta   90.00
_cell.angle_gamma   90.00
#
_symmetry.space_group_name_H-M   'P 1'
#
loop_
_entity.id
_entity.type
_entity.pdbx_description
1 polymer ?
#
loop_
_entity_poly.entity_id
_entity_poly.type
_entity_poly.pdbx_seq_one_letter_code
_entity_poly.pdbx_strand_id
1 'polypeptide(L)'
;MTLSTFSYGQLMTGRDIIKLTSLPKQKMSDYLSKQGFVKSEPFTKGDTVIQDFQLASKKSVQLDDCMIRFAEVLSFNNKSGFTYTTSSYDEYSTLLNDLKKEGFYSDGPDEKNTYLFQKDDMILEVGNKTEDELTYYNVSVIKDVLPSPKEIQYAEDFLGFHSHANLEYVFGRKNVQKDVYYFSDSNVVRCSVLFPNTNRQVIFIWKDELNRRDLSHLLIGNSLRSKNSDKYDDPVSENLWTLRNGLHPNMSLSELIRVNNADIRFYSWNSQYPGIVVPAKTGNIDFKNTGVILSCLNCGSSGPMSNEVISGDEAQNNSNRLFVLAVILMPQKDSFAAYQNR
;
A
#
# COMPACT_ATOMS: atom_id res chain seq x y z
N MET A 1 22.84 -5.55 -51.91
CA MET A 1 22.10 -6.63 -51.23
C MET A 1 22.27 -6.44 -49.72
N THR A 2 21.37 -5.77 -49.07
CA THR A 2 21.39 -5.58 -47.63
C THR A 2 20.68 -6.78 -46.99
N LEU A 3 21.48 -7.63 -46.34
CA LEU A 3 20.97 -8.71 -45.48
C LEU A 3 20.24 -8.04 -44.30
N SER A 4 18.91 -8.02 -44.34
CA SER A 4 18.08 -7.71 -43.18
C SER A 4 18.27 -8.87 -42.19
N THR A 5 19.11 -8.66 -41.17
CA THR A 5 19.16 -9.50 -39.99
C THR A 5 17.77 -9.51 -39.35
N PHE A 6 17.04 -10.58 -39.54
CA PHE A 6 15.77 -10.78 -38.82
C PHE A 6 16.13 -10.98 -37.34
N SER A 7 15.80 -9.98 -36.55
CA SER A 7 15.82 -10.10 -35.10
C SER A 7 14.81 -11.17 -34.69
N TYR A 8 15.26 -12.30 -34.21
CA TYR A 8 14.44 -13.21 -33.42
C TYR A 8 13.93 -12.39 -32.23
N GLY A 9 12.63 -12.43 -31.95
CA GLY A 9 12.09 -11.75 -30.77
C GLY A 9 12.95 -12.07 -29.56
N GLN A 10 13.53 -11.04 -28.93
CA GLN A 10 14.40 -11.25 -27.78
C GLN A 10 13.62 -11.96 -26.68
N LEU A 11 14.25 -12.96 -26.06
CA LEU A 11 13.73 -13.60 -24.86
C LEU A 11 13.49 -12.55 -23.79
N MET A 12 12.34 -12.61 -23.14
CA MET A 12 12.04 -11.75 -22.01
C MET A 12 12.96 -12.13 -20.84
N THR A 13 13.69 -11.18 -20.30
CA THR A 13 14.56 -11.40 -19.14
C THR A 13 13.89 -10.95 -17.86
N GLY A 14 14.37 -11.40 -16.70
CA GLY A 14 13.92 -10.90 -15.41
C GLY A 14 14.04 -9.38 -15.28
N ARG A 15 15.10 -8.79 -15.86
CA ARG A 15 15.29 -7.31 -15.92
C ARG A 15 14.23 -6.61 -16.77
N ASP A 16 13.82 -7.23 -17.86
CA ASP A 16 12.76 -6.66 -18.71
C ASP A 16 11.43 -6.61 -17.95
N ILE A 17 11.09 -7.67 -17.21
CA ILE A 17 9.90 -7.71 -16.37
C ILE A 17 9.94 -6.60 -15.32
N ILE A 18 11.03 -6.46 -14.58
CA ILE A 18 11.23 -5.41 -13.57
C ILE A 18 11.10 -4.03 -14.21
N LYS A 19 11.70 -3.82 -15.37
CA LYS A 19 11.64 -2.55 -16.10
C LYS A 19 10.21 -2.25 -16.56
N LEU A 20 9.51 -3.24 -17.12
CA LEU A 20 8.12 -3.07 -17.55
C LEU A 20 7.21 -2.65 -16.41
N THR A 21 7.36 -3.23 -15.21
CA THR A 21 6.55 -2.86 -14.05
C THR A 21 6.68 -1.39 -13.63
N SER A 22 7.78 -0.74 -14.03
CA SER A 22 8.05 0.66 -13.72
C SER A 22 7.57 1.63 -14.81
N LEU A 23 7.07 1.09 -15.93
CA LEU A 23 6.62 1.92 -17.06
C LEU A 23 5.12 2.23 -16.98
N PRO A 24 4.68 3.42 -17.42
CA PRO A 24 3.29 3.70 -17.70
C PRO A 24 2.73 2.73 -18.77
N LYS A 25 1.44 2.42 -18.71
CA LYS A 25 0.74 1.48 -19.62
C LYS A 25 1.10 1.69 -21.09
N GLN A 26 1.08 2.94 -21.58
CA GLN A 26 1.40 3.23 -22.99
C GLN A 26 2.84 2.83 -23.33
N LYS A 27 3.80 3.11 -22.45
CA LYS A 27 5.20 2.73 -22.66
C LYS A 27 5.44 1.23 -22.55
N MET A 28 4.66 0.50 -21.73
CA MET A 28 4.68 -0.98 -21.74
C MET A 28 4.24 -1.51 -23.11
N SER A 29 3.13 -0.99 -23.64
CA SER A 29 2.62 -1.35 -24.97
C SER A 29 3.64 -1.07 -26.07
N ASP A 30 4.26 0.11 -26.05
CA ASP A 30 5.29 0.48 -27.02
C ASP A 30 6.54 -0.42 -26.95
N TYR A 31 6.92 -0.81 -25.73
CA TYR A 31 8.04 -1.73 -25.50
C TYR A 31 7.74 -3.12 -26.08
N LEU A 32 6.59 -3.70 -25.74
CA LEU A 32 6.15 -5.02 -26.22
C LEU A 32 6.07 -5.05 -27.76
N SER A 33 5.51 -4.01 -28.38
CA SER A 33 5.45 -3.89 -29.84
C SER A 33 6.84 -3.85 -30.47
N LYS A 34 7.82 -3.17 -29.85
CA LYS A 34 9.22 -3.18 -30.31
C LYS A 34 9.89 -4.55 -30.20
N GLN A 35 9.45 -5.39 -29.25
CA GLN A 35 9.90 -6.77 -29.10
C GLN A 35 9.22 -7.74 -30.08
N GLY A 36 8.34 -7.25 -30.95
CA GLY A 36 7.66 -8.04 -31.97
C GLY A 36 6.32 -8.61 -31.53
N PHE A 37 5.81 -8.23 -30.37
CA PHE A 37 4.45 -8.60 -29.96
C PHE A 37 3.40 -7.82 -30.75
N VAL A 38 2.39 -8.52 -31.22
CA VAL A 38 1.23 -7.95 -31.90
C VAL A 38 0.13 -7.71 -30.86
N LYS A 39 -0.34 -6.49 -30.80
CA LYS A 39 -1.39 -6.04 -29.91
C LYS A 39 -2.77 -6.44 -30.44
N SER A 40 -3.64 -7.00 -29.59
CA SER A 40 -5.06 -7.21 -29.86
C SER A 40 -5.90 -6.00 -29.44
N GLU A 41 -7.20 -6.00 -29.75
CA GLU A 41 -8.11 -5.02 -29.19
C GLU A 41 -8.25 -5.23 -27.67
N PRO A 42 -8.29 -4.16 -26.87
CA PRO A 42 -8.48 -4.28 -25.44
C PRO A 42 -9.89 -4.75 -25.10
N PHE A 43 -10.01 -5.56 -24.06
CA PHE A 43 -11.31 -6.00 -23.54
C PHE A 43 -11.39 -5.77 -22.02
N THR A 44 -12.62 -5.83 -21.51
CA THR A 44 -12.86 -5.62 -20.08
C THR A 44 -13.37 -6.91 -19.44
N LYS A 45 -12.78 -7.29 -18.31
CA LYS A 45 -13.22 -8.40 -17.47
C LYS A 45 -13.46 -7.88 -16.05
N GLY A 46 -14.73 -7.77 -15.65
CA GLY A 46 -15.08 -7.03 -14.41
C GLY A 46 -14.64 -5.57 -14.51
N ASP A 47 -13.93 -5.08 -13.51
CA ASP A 47 -13.38 -3.71 -13.45
C ASP A 47 -12.00 -3.59 -14.09
N THR A 48 -11.48 -4.67 -14.69
CA THR A 48 -10.12 -4.71 -15.25
C THR A 48 -10.16 -4.57 -16.75
N VAL A 49 -9.43 -3.58 -17.28
CA VAL A 49 -9.16 -3.46 -18.73
C VAL A 49 -7.90 -4.25 -19.03
N ILE A 50 -8.01 -5.23 -19.93
CA ILE A 50 -6.93 -6.13 -20.34
C ILE A 50 -6.54 -5.80 -21.77
N GLN A 51 -5.25 -5.69 -22.01
CA GLN A 51 -4.66 -5.51 -23.33
C GLN A 51 -3.73 -6.67 -23.62
N ASP A 52 -4.13 -7.56 -24.51
CA ASP A 52 -3.34 -8.72 -24.90
C ASP A 52 -2.31 -8.39 -25.96
N PHE A 53 -1.21 -9.12 -25.89
CA PHE A 53 -0.14 -9.10 -26.85
C PHE A 53 0.32 -10.53 -27.14
N GLN A 54 0.40 -10.89 -28.40
CA GLN A 54 0.85 -12.20 -28.83
C GLN A 54 2.10 -12.05 -29.69
N LEU A 55 3.14 -12.84 -29.41
CA LEU A 55 4.27 -12.90 -30.31
C LEU A 55 3.88 -13.68 -31.56
N ALA A 56 3.92 -13.02 -32.71
CA ALA A 56 3.60 -13.64 -33.98
C ALA A 56 4.59 -14.77 -34.28
N SER A 57 4.13 -16.01 -34.23
CA SER A 57 4.93 -17.13 -34.74
C SER A 57 5.03 -17.03 -36.27
N LYS A 58 6.24 -17.02 -36.82
CA LYS A 58 6.41 -17.11 -38.27
C LYS A 58 5.94 -18.48 -38.75
N LYS A 59 5.06 -18.48 -39.74
CA LYS A 59 4.52 -19.64 -40.45
C LYS A 59 5.58 -20.44 -41.22
N SER A 60 6.59 -21.00 -40.63
CA SER A 60 7.48 -21.88 -41.36
C SER A 60 8.45 -22.67 -40.47
N VAL A 61 7.98 -23.37 -39.45
CA VAL A 61 8.77 -24.40 -38.78
C VAL A 61 7.84 -25.51 -38.35
N GLN A 62 8.31 -26.75 -38.46
CA GLN A 62 7.56 -27.97 -38.09
C GLN A 62 6.87 -27.81 -36.73
N LEU A 63 5.69 -28.40 -36.57
CA LEU A 63 4.77 -28.23 -35.41
C LEU A 63 5.40 -28.47 -34.04
N ASP A 64 6.55 -29.11 -33.95
CA ASP A 64 7.20 -29.49 -32.68
C ASP A 64 7.95 -28.34 -31.96
N ASP A 65 8.18 -27.18 -32.62
CA ASP A 65 8.96 -26.07 -32.07
C ASP A 65 8.19 -24.74 -31.90
N CYS A 66 6.85 -24.77 -31.92
CA CYS A 66 6.06 -23.56 -31.74
C CYS A 66 6.03 -23.10 -30.29
N MET A 67 7.02 -22.33 -29.86
CA MET A 67 6.95 -21.62 -28.59
C MET A 67 5.83 -20.56 -28.61
N ILE A 68 4.89 -20.70 -27.70
CA ILE A 68 3.78 -19.76 -27.52
C ILE A 68 4.20 -18.75 -26.46
N ARG A 69 4.07 -17.45 -26.78
CA ARG A 69 4.34 -16.35 -25.85
C ARG A 69 3.19 -15.35 -25.88
N PHE A 70 2.70 -15.03 -24.70
CA PHE A 70 1.69 -14.00 -24.48
C PHE A 70 2.18 -12.98 -23.49
N ALA A 71 1.69 -11.76 -23.60
CA ALA A 71 1.83 -10.76 -22.58
C ALA A 71 0.49 -10.02 -22.43
N GLU A 72 0.14 -9.71 -21.20
CA GLU A 72 -1.07 -8.97 -20.85
C GLU A 72 -0.69 -7.72 -20.08
N VAL A 73 -1.22 -6.58 -20.50
CA VAL A 73 -1.13 -5.32 -19.73
C VAL A 73 -2.47 -5.08 -19.08
N LEU A 74 -2.51 -5.15 -17.77
CA LEU A 74 -3.69 -5.02 -16.94
C LEU A 74 -3.83 -3.60 -16.39
N SER A 75 -5.05 -3.10 -16.28
CA SER A 75 -5.34 -1.78 -15.74
C SER A 75 -6.68 -1.83 -15.01
N PHE A 76 -6.67 -1.63 -13.71
CA PHE A 76 -7.88 -1.63 -12.89
C PHE A 76 -7.71 -0.67 -11.71
N ASN A 77 -8.74 0.15 -11.47
CA ASN A 77 -8.69 1.20 -10.45
C ASN A 77 -7.35 1.98 -10.50
N ASN A 78 -6.63 2.05 -9.39
CA ASN A 78 -5.31 2.67 -9.28
C ASN A 78 -4.16 1.66 -9.40
N LYS A 79 -4.35 0.54 -10.11
CA LYS A 79 -3.33 -0.50 -10.28
C LYS A 79 -3.00 -0.71 -11.75
N SER A 80 -1.75 -1.02 -12.02
CA SER A 80 -1.30 -1.52 -13.31
C SER A 80 -0.66 -2.87 -13.12
N GLY A 81 -0.93 -3.80 -14.03
CA GLY A 81 -0.39 -5.13 -14.00
C GLY A 81 0.25 -5.51 -15.33
N PHE A 82 1.11 -6.49 -15.25
CA PHE A 82 1.74 -7.10 -16.41
C PHE A 82 1.84 -8.60 -16.15
N THR A 83 1.41 -9.41 -17.11
CA THR A 83 1.58 -10.86 -17.09
C THR A 83 2.34 -11.28 -18.32
N TYR A 84 3.36 -12.10 -18.14
CA TYR A 84 4.08 -12.76 -19.22
C TYR A 84 3.91 -14.25 -19.14
N THR A 85 3.55 -14.90 -20.25
CA THR A 85 3.32 -16.33 -20.34
C THR A 85 4.15 -16.92 -21.48
N THR A 86 4.83 -18.02 -21.21
CA THR A 86 5.60 -18.78 -22.21
C THR A 86 5.33 -20.29 -22.07
N SER A 87 5.39 -21.03 -23.18
CA SER A 87 5.38 -22.50 -23.15
C SER A 87 6.79 -23.11 -23.01
N SER A 88 7.85 -22.29 -22.99
CA SER A 88 9.22 -22.76 -22.85
C SER A 88 9.65 -22.86 -21.39
N TYR A 89 9.95 -24.06 -20.92
CA TYR A 89 10.52 -24.29 -19.59
C TYR A 89 11.90 -23.64 -19.42
N ASP A 90 12.73 -23.65 -20.44
CA ASP A 90 14.09 -23.08 -20.39
C ASP A 90 14.04 -21.56 -20.23
N GLU A 91 13.11 -20.90 -20.94
CA GLU A 91 12.88 -19.47 -20.77
C GLU A 91 12.37 -19.15 -19.37
N TYR A 92 11.38 -19.89 -18.89
CA TYR A 92 10.85 -19.75 -17.54
C TYR A 92 11.92 -19.95 -16.46
N SER A 93 12.74 -21.02 -16.57
CA SER A 93 13.82 -21.29 -15.65
C SER A 93 14.86 -20.17 -15.64
N THR A 94 15.16 -19.61 -16.81
CA THR A 94 16.06 -18.46 -16.95
C THR A 94 15.49 -17.22 -16.25
N LEU A 95 14.19 -16.94 -16.45
CA LEU A 95 13.49 -15.84 -15.76
C LEU A 95 13.56 -15.98 -14.25
N LEU A 96 13.30 -17.16 -13.69
CA LEU A 96 13.41 -17.42 -12.26
C LEU A 96 14.81 -17.16 -11.71
N ASN A 97 15.83 -17.64 -12.44
CA ASN A 97 17.22 -17.42 -12.06
C ASN A 97 17.62 -15.95 -12.12
N ASP A 98 17.14 -15.21 -13.11
CA ASP A 98 17.39 -13.78 -13.22
C ASP A 98 16.72 -13.00 -12.10
N LEU A 99 15.46 -13.32 -11.74
CA LEU A 99 14.76 -12.70 -10.62
C LEU A 99 15.52 -12.92 -9.31
N LYS A 100 16.05 -14.14 -9.07
CA LYS A 100 16.88 -14.42 -7.88
C LYS A 100 18.17 -13.60 -7.89
N LYS A 101 18.87 -13.48 -9.04
CA LYS A 101 20.08 -12.64 -9.18
C LYS A 101 19.79 -11.16 -8.94
N GLU A 102 18.63 -10.67 -9.33
CA GLU A 102 18.19 -9.29 -9.07
C GLU A 102 17.75 -9.07 -7.60
N GLY A 103 17.84 -10.08 -6.75
CA GLY A 103 17.57 -9.99 -5.32
C GLY A 103 16.11 -10.20 -4.92
N PHE A 104 15.30 -10.78 -5.79
CA PHE A 104 14.00 -11.29 -5.40
C PHE A 104 14.17 -12.60 -4.63
N TYR A 105 13.42 -12.73 -3.54
CA TYR A 105 13.39 -13.94 -2.74
C TYR A 105 11.97 -14.51 -2.68
N SER A 106 11.86 -15.81 -2.46
CA SER A 106 10.61 -16.51 -2.27
C SER A 106 10.76 -17.53 -1.15
N ASP A 107 9.75 -17.65 -0.33
CA ASP A 107 9.69 -18.66 0.75
C ASP A 107 9.34 -20.08 0.23
N GLY A 108 9.16 -20.22 -1.07
CA GLY A 108 8.76 -21.47 -1.74
C GLY A 108 7.38 -21.36 -2.41
N PRO A 109 6.91 -22.44 -3.04
CA PRO A 109 5.60 -22.46 -3.67
C PRO A 109 4.49 -22.58 -2.63
N ASP A 110 3.34 -21.98 -2.94
CA ASP A 110 2.10 -22.19 -2.22
C ASP A 110 1.45 -23.56 -2.55
N GLU A 111 0.26 -23.81 -1.99
CA GLU A 111 -0.52 -25.03 -2.24
C GLU A 111 -0.93 -25.24 -3.70
N LYS A 112 -0.90 -24.18 -4.51
CA LYS A 112 -1.18 -24.19 -5.96
C LYS A 112 0.07 -24.28 -6.83
N ASN A 113 1.23 -24.57 -6.22
CA ASN A 113 2.53 -24.57 -6.88
C ASN A 113 2.92 -23.22 -7.52
N THR A 114 2.46 -22.13 -6.91
CA THR A 114 2.75 -20.76 -7.29
C THR A 114 3.82 -20.18 -6.38
N TYR A 115 4.83 -19.55 -6.95
CA TYR A 115 5.88 -18.85 -6.20
C TYR A 115 5.56 -17.37 -6.11
N LEU A 116 5.60 -16.82 -4.90
CA LEU A 116 5.57 -15.37 -4.67
C LEU A 116 7.00 -14.88 -4.45
N PHE A 117 7.50 -14.10 -5.39
CA PHE A 117 8.81 -13.45 -5.28
C PHE A 117 8.61 -12.01 -4.81
N GLN A 118 9.46 -11.59 -3.88
CA GLN A 118 9.36 -10.27 -3.24
C GLN A 118 10.70 -9.57 -3.31
N LYS A 119 10.64 -8.27 -3.61
CA LYS A 119 11.78 -7.35 -3.50
C LYS A 119 11.24 -5.93 -3.34
N ASP A 120 11.67 -5.24 -2.29
CA ASP A 120 11.20 -3.88 -1.96
C ASP A 120 9.67 -3.81 -1.93
N ASP A 121 9.06 -3.07 -2.85
CA ASP A 121 7.62 -2.91 -3.00
C ASP A 121 7.00 -3.76 -4.13
N MET A 122 7.80 -4.60 -4.80
CA MET A 122 7.33 -5.44 -5.89
C MET A 122 7.00 -6.85 -5.43
N ILE A 123 5.84 -7.34 -5.84
CA ILE A 123 5.42 -8.73 -5.67
C ILE A 123 5.17 -9.29 -7.05
N LEU A 124 5.84 -10.40 -7.36
CA LEU A 124 5.65 -11.16 -8.59
C LEU A 124 5.11 -12.54 -8.23
N GLU A 125 4.04 -12.93 -8.88
CA GLU A 125 3.50 -14.27 -8.82
C GLU A 125 4.01 -15.07 -10.01
N VAL A 126 4.59 -16.23 -9.74
CA VAL A 126 5.18 -17.09 -10.76
C VAL A 126 4.62 -18.49 -10.62
N GLY A 127 4.00 -19.01 -11.67
CA GLY A 127 3.35 -20.31 -11.63
C GLY A 127 3.32 -20.99 -12.99
N ASN A 128 2.62 -22.13 -13.04
CA ASN A 128 2.36 -22.84 -14.28
C ASN A 128 0.92 -23.34 -14.32
N LYS A 129 0.44 -23.56 -15.52
CA LYS A 129 -0.88 -24.15 -15.79
C LYS A 129 -0.77 -25.08 -17.00
N THR A 130 -1.33 -26.27 -16.92
CA THR A 130 -1.39 -27.21 -18.04
C THR A 130 -2.79 -27.19 -18.64
N GLU A 131 -2.88 -26.94 -19.94
CA GLU A 131 -4.11 -26.96 -20.76
C GLU A 131 -3.80 -27.70 -22.06
N ASP A 132 -4.68 -28.60 -22.49
CA ASP A 132 -4.57 -29.35 -23.73
C ASP A 132 -3.17 -29.98 -23.96
N GLU A 133 -2.63 -30.63 -22.92
CA GLU A 133 -1.29 -31.25 -22.90
C GLU A 133 -0.11 -30.28 -22.97
N LEU A 134 -0.35 -28.97 -23.08
CA LEU A 134 0.70 -27.94 -23.06
C LEU A 134 0.79 -27.31 -21.67
N THR A 135 2.04 -27.15 -21.20
CA THR A 135 2.29 -26.41 -19.96
C THR A 135 2.67 -24.97 -20.29
N TYR A 136 1.93 -24.06 -19.71
CA TYR A 136 2.18 -22.62 -19.77
C TYR A 136 2.79 -22.16 -18.46
N TYR A 137 3.86 -21.40 -18.52
CA TYR A 137 4.55 -20.79 -17.39
C TYR A 137 4.28 -19.29 -17.39
N ASN A 138 3.82 -18.76 -16.29
CA ASN A 138 3.43 -17.35 -16.16
C ASN A 138 4.22 -16.63 -15.08
N VAL A 139 4.51 -15.36 -15.36
CA VAL A 139 5.07 -14.39 -14.41
C VAL A 139 4.15 -13.18 -14.43
N SER A 140 3.45 -12.97 -13.34
CA SER A 140 2.51 -11.86 -13.17
C SER A 140 3.04 -10.88 -12.15
N VAL A 141 2.93 -9.60 -12.45
CA VAL A 141 3.23 -8.52 -11.51
C VAL A 141 2.09 -7.52 -11.52
N ILE A 142 1.70 -7.11 -10.33
CA ILE A 142 0.72 -6.03 -10.13
C ILE A 142 1.40 -4.97 -9.28
N LYS A 143 1.31 -3.73 -9.72
CA LYS A 143 1.86 -2.58 -9.04
C LYS A 143 0.78 -1.53 -8.84
N ASP A 144 0.75 -0.94 -7.65
CA ASP A 144 -0.10 0.20 -7.38
C ASP A 144 0.39 1.44 -8.14
N VAL A 145 -0.53 2.20 -8.69
CA VAL A 145 -0.23 3.51 -9.26
C VAL A 145 -0.16 4.50 -8.10
N LEU A 146 1.06 4.87 -7.73
CA LEU A 146 1.27 5.80 -6.62
C LEU A 146 0.80 7.21 -7.00
N PRO A 147 0.08 7.90 -6.11
CA PRO A 147 -0.29 9.28 -6.32
C PRO A 147 0.95 10.18 -6.35
N SER A 148 0.94 11.18 -7.20
CA SER A 148 1.98 12.21 -7.17
C SER A 148 1.81 13.12 -5.93
N PRO A 149 2.86 13.81 -5.46
CA PRO A 149 2.75 14.73 -4.31
C PRO A 149 1.68 15.82 -4.47
N LYS A 150 1.33 16.17 -5.71
CA LYS A 150 0.30 17.18 -6.01
C LYS A 150 -1.12 16.66 -5.88
N GLU A 151 -1.30 15.36 -5.97
CA GLU A 151 -2.59 14.67 -5.84
C GLU A 151 -2.95 14.38 -4.37
N ILE A 152 -1.97 14.47 -3.46
CA ILE A 152 -2.16 14.29 -2.03
C ILE A 152 -2.81 15.55 -1.44
N GLN A 153 -4.10 15.47 -1.16
CA GLN A 153 -4.87 16.57 -0.57
C GLN A 153 -5.39 16.23 0.83
N TYR A 154 -5.72 14.98 1.07
CA TYR A 154 -6.29 14.47 2.30
C TYR A 154 -5.42 13.37 2.91
N ALA A 155 -5.59 13.14 4.20
CA ALA A 155 -4.83 12.09 4.91
C ALA A 155 -5.09 10.70 4.34
N GLU A 156 -6.28 10.43 3.84
CA GLU A 156 -6.64 9.14 3.22
C GLU A 156 -5.84 8.85 1.94
N ASP A 157 -5.34 9.89 1.26
CA ASP A 157 -4.55 9.70 0.03
C ASP A 157 -3.22 8.99 0.31
N PHE A 158 -2.75 9.01 1.57
CA PHE A 158 -1.57 8.26 2.00
C PHE A 158 -1.79 6.75 2.13
N LEU A 159 -3.03 6.28 2.18
CA LEU A 159 -3.34 4.85 2.27
C LEU A 159 -2.91 4.07 1.02
N GLY A 160 -2.64 4.75 -0.08
CA GLY A 160 -2.09 4.16 -1.31
C GLY A 160 -0.58 3.84 -1.27
N PHE A 161 0.12 4.15 -0.18
CA PHE A 161 1.55 3.85 -0.04
C PHE A 161 1.74 2.57 0.77
N HIS A 162 2.31 1.56 0.15
CA HIS A 162 2.42 0.21 0.72
C HIS A 162 3.82 -0.13 1.25
N SER A 163 4.81 0.76 1.05
CA SER A 163 6.18 0.54 1.55
C SER A 163 6.93 1.83 1.82
N HIS A 164 8.00 1.73 2.64
CA HIS A 164 8.97 2.81 2.81
C HIS A 164 9.59 3.25 1.47
N ALA A 165 9.87 2.29 0.58
CA ALA A 165 10.43 2.57 -0.74
C ALA A 165 9.47 3.41 -1.61
N ASN A 166 8.15 3.16 -1.53
CA ASN A 166 7.15 4.00 -2.20
C ASN A 166 7.22 5.45 -1.73
N LEU A 167 7.35 5.66 -0.41
CA LEU A 167 7.46 7.01 0.16
C LEU A 167 8.73 7.71 -0.32
N GLU A 168 9.89 7.02 -0.26
CA GLU A 168 11.16 7.57 -0.75
C GLU A 168 11.10 7.90 -2.26
N TYR A 169 10.44 7.06 -3.05
CA TYR A 169 10.31 7.26 -4.49
C TYR A 169 9.49 8.50 -4.83
N VAL A 170 8.37 8.71 -4.14
CA VAL A 170 7.44 9.82 -4.42
C VAL A 170 7.88 11.12 -3.77
N PHE A 171 8.30 11.09 -2.50
CA PHE A 171 8.62 12.30 -1.74
C PHE A 171 10.11 12.62 -1.65
N GLY A 172 10.97 11.68 -2.07
CA GLY A 172 12.42 11.79 -1.98
C GLY A 172 12.96 11.43 -0.58
N ARG A 173 14.11 10.78 -0.55
CA ARG A 173 14.76 10.22 0.67
C ARG A 173 14.93 11.22 1.81
N LYS A 174 15.19 12.48 1.51
CA LYS A 174 15.38 13.54 2.51
C LYS A 174 14.11 13.85 3.32
N ASN A 175 12.95 13.50 2.80
CA ASN A 175 11.65 13.77 3.42
C ASN A 175 11.08 12.53 4.11
N VAL A 176 11.78 11.39 4.07
CA VAL A 176 11.32 10.11 4.65
C VAL A 176 12.39 9.55 5.57
N GLN A 177 12.03 9.29 6.81
CA GLN A 177 12.93 8.76 7.84
C GLN A 177 12.49 7.36 8.28
N LYS A 178 13.44 6.45 8.48
CA LYS A 178 13.24 5.18 9.19
C LYS A 178 13.35 5.44 10.67
N ASP A 179 12.34 5.05 11.45
CA ASP A 179 12.29 5.29 12.87
C ASP A 179 11.61 4.13 13.61
N VAL A 180 11.38 4.32 14.91
CA VAL A 180 10.58 3.45 15.77
C VAL A 180 9.46 4.26 16.41
N TYR A 181 8.30 3.64 16.57
CA TYR A 181 7.16 4.21 17.26
C TYR A 181 6.88 3.43 18.55
N TYR A 182 6.68 4.15 19.64
CA TYR A 182 6.39 3.60 20.96
C TYR A 182 4.89 3.68 21.26
N PHE A 183 4.18 2.54 21.16
CA PHE A 183 2.81 2.46 21.69
C PHE A 183 2.80 2.40 23.21
N SER A 184 3.81 1.76 23.80
CA SER A 184 4.11 1.71 25.23
C SER A 184 5.61 1.44 25.41
N ASP A 185 6.08 1.41 26.66
CA ASP A 185 7.49 1.08 26.95
C ASP A 185 7.89 -0.32 26.49
N SER A 186 6.94 -1.26 26.44
CA SER A 186 7.14 -2.64 26.02
C SER A 186 6.69 -2.93 24.59
N ASN A 187 6.00 -2.00 23.94
CA ASN A 187 5.47 -2.17 22.58
C ASN A 187 6.05 -1.11 21.64
N VAL A 188 7.16 -1.47 21.01
CA VAL A 188 7.93 -0.62 20.09
C VAL A 188 7.94 -1.25 18.72
N VAL A 189 7.54 -0.51 17.70
CA VAL A 189 7.47 -0.99 16.31
C VAL A 189 8.33 -0.14 15.38
N ARG A 190 8.86 -0.75 14.34
CA ARG A 190 9.58 -0.02 13.29
C ARG A 190 8.58 0.68 12.39
N CYS A 191 8.82 1.97 12.15
CA CYS A 191 7.95 2.81 11.35
C CYS A 191 8.70 3.56 10.25
N SER A 192 7.94 4.25 9.41
CA SER A 192 8.46 5.28 8.51
C SER A 192 7.79 6.60 8.84
N VAL A 193 8.55 7.66 8.85
CA VAL A 193 8.07 9.01 9.12
C VAL A 193 8.24 9.85 7.86
N LEU A 194 7.13 10.32 7.32
CA LEU A 194 7.11 11.28 6.23
C LEU A 194 7.08 12.69 6.80
N PHE A 195 7.89 13.59 6.25
CA PHE A 195 8.07 14.99 6.70
C PHE A 195 8.36 15.10 8.22
N PRO A 196 9.41 14.44 8.72
CA PRO A 196 9.70 14.39 10.15
C PRO A 196 9.88 15.79 10.74
N ASN A 197 9.39 15.98 11.97
CA ASN A 197 9.48 17.23 12.73
C ASN A 197 8.84 18.45 12.05
N THR A 198 7.84 18.23 11.19
CA THR A 198 7.06 19.30 10.58
C THR A 198 5.57 19.16 10.90
N ASN A 199 4.80 20.22 10.70
CA ASN A 199 3.34 20.16 10.79
C ASN A 199 2.64 19.32 9.69
N ARG A 200 3.43 18.71 8.80
CA ARG A 200 2.96 17.76 7.78
C ARG A 200 3.39 16.33 8.08
N GLN A 201 3.89 16.05 9.27
CA GLN A 201 4.35 14.72 9.66
C GLN A 201 3.25 13.68 9.57
N VAL A 202 3.59 12.52 8.95
CA VAL A 202 2.76 11.32 8.92
C VAL A 202 3.62 10.12 9.30
N ILE A 203 3.13 9.29 10.22
CA ILE A 203 3.84 8.09 10.68
C ILE A 203 3.14 6.86 10.08
N PHE A 204 3.90 6.03 9.39
CA PHE A 204 3.44 4.80 8.73
C PHE A 204 3.86 3.60 9.56
N ILE A 205 2.91 2.82 10.04
CA ILE A 205 3.13 1.58 10.77
C ILE A 205 2.88 0.41 9.82
N TRP A 206 3.84 -0.49 9.74
CA TRP A 206 3.88 -1.58 8.79
C TRP A 206 3.52 -2.92 9.44
N LYS A 207 2.87 -3.84 8.72
CA LYS A 207 2.69 -5.23 9.18
C LYS A 207 4.01 -6.00 9.07
N ASP A 208 4.73 -5.83 7.95
CA ASP A 208 6.11 -6.28 7.83
C ASP A 208 7.06 -5.17 8.29
N GLU A 209 7.32 -5.12 9.58
CA GLU A 209 8.17 -4.11 10.21
C GLU A 209 9.62 -4.17 9.73
N LEU A 210 10.13 -5.37 9.43
CA LEU A 210 11.52 -5.57 9.04
C LEU A 210 11.81 -4.87 7.69
N ASN A 211 10.93 -5.10 6.71
CA ASN A 211 11.06 -4.55 5.38
C ASN A 211 10.29 -3.23 5.21
N ARG A 212 9.55 -2.80 6.23
CA ARG A 212 8.71 -1.59 6.23
C ARG A 212 7.75 -1.54 5.05
N ARG A 213 6.90 -2.55 4.95
CA ARG A 213 5.88 -2.67 3.89
C ARG A 213 4.59 -3.32 4.43
N ASP A 214 3.59 -3.35 3.59
CA ASP A 214 2.23 -3.76 3.93
C ASP A 214 1.67 -2.89 5.06
N LEU A 215 1.04 -1.78 4.68
CA LEU A 215 0.54 -0.79 5.61
C LEU A 215 -0.45 -1.39 6.60
N SER A 216 -0.13 -1.32 7.89
CA SER A 216 -1.04 -1.64 8.97
C SER A 216 -1.99 -0.47 9.22
N HIS A 217 -1.42 0.67 9.50
CA HIS A 217 -2.14 1.93 9.70
C HIS A 217 -1.18 3.11 9.63
N LEU A 218 -1.71 4.30 9.48
CA LEU A 218 -0.97 5.55 9.61
C LEU A 218 -1.52 6.40 10.75
N LEU A 219 -0.62 7.25 11.28
CA LEU A 219 -0.90 8.16 12.37
C LEU A 219 -0.61 9.58 11.89
N ILE A 220 -1.55 10.49 12.15
CA ILE A 220 -1.39 11.93 11.94
C ILE A 220 -1.67 12.68 13.25
N GLY A 221 -0.93 13.75 13.50
CA GLY A 221 -1.06 14.56 14.70
C GLY A 221 -0.23 14.10 15.89
N ASN A 222 0.28 12.87 15.89
CA ASN A 222 1.09 12.34 16.98
C ASN A 222 2.56 12.69 16.80
N SER A 223 3.30 12.82 17.91
CA SER A 223 4.74 13.00 17.94
C SER A 223 5.46 11.67 18.13
N LEU A 224 6.69 11.59 17.63
CA LEU A 224 7.60 10.49 17.98
C LEU A 224 8.11 10.72 19.41
N ARG A 225 8.17 9.67 20.20
CA ARG A 225 8.80 9.75 21.52
C ARG A 225 10.30 9.97 21.33
N SER A 226 10.84 11.01 21.94
CA SER A 226 12.29 11.21 21.98
C SER A 226 12.97 10.09 22.77
N LYS A 227 14.06 9.52 22.23
CA LYS A 227 14.86 8.46 22.90
C LYS A 227 15.37 8.83 24.28
N ASN A 228 15.45 10.12 24.59
CA ASN A 228 16.09 10.66 25.78
C ASN A 228 15.13 11.37 26.75
N SER A 229 13.83 11.35 26.51
CA SER A 229 12.88 11.97 27.41
C SER A 229 11.83 10.96 27.90
N ASP A 230 11.65 10.89 29.20
CA ASP A 230 10.52 10.20 29.83
C ASP A 230 9.19 10.96 29.63
N LYS A 231 9.25 12.08 28.92
CA LYS A 231 8.08 12.89 28.55
C LYS A 231 7.78 12.64 27.08
N TYR A 232 6.50 12.48 26.77
CA TYR A 232 6.03 12.65 25.41
C TYR A 232 6.36 14.10 25.04
N ASP A 233 7.03 14.30 23.90
CA ASP A 233 7.17 15.63 23.34
C ASP A 233 5.78 16.24 23.21
N ASP A 234 5.65 17.53 23.48
CA ASP A 234 4.40 18.24 23.30
C ASP A 234 3.82 17.92 21.93
N PRO A 235 2.51 17.68 21.84
CA PRO A 235 1.89 17.33 20.58
C PRO A 235 2.31 18.37 19.55
N VAL A 236 2.72 17.91 18.37
CA VAL A 236 3.02 18.81 17.25
C VAL A 236 1.77 19.67 17.06
N SER A 237 1.83 20.89 17.56
CA SER A 237 0.76 21.85 17.41
C SER A 237 0.56 22.03 15.91
N GLU A 238 -0.67 21.84 15.42
CA GLU A 238 -1.06 22.16 14.07
C GLU A 238 -0.59 21.19 12.98
N ASN A 239 -0.89 19.89 13.11
CA ASN A 239 -0.78 19.01 11.93
C ASN A 239 -1.80 19.46 10.88
N LEU A 240 -1.33 19.70 9.65
CA LEU A 240 -2.12 20.28 8.56
C LEU A 240 -2.99 19.26 7.82
N TRP A 241 -2.82 17.97 8.09
CA TRP A 241 -3.59 16.95 7.39
C TRP A 241 -5.00 16.84 7.93
N THR A 242 -5.95 16.89 6.99
CA THR A 242 -7.38 16.76 7.26
C THR A 242 -7.93 15.56 6.51
N LEU A 243 -8.87 14.85 7.07
CA LEU A 243 -9.62 13.80 6.38
C LEU A 243 -10.73 14.43 5.50
N ARG A 244 -11.24 13.68 4.53
CA ARG A 244 -12.30 14.14 3.61
C ARG A 244 -13.59 14.53 4.34
N ASN A 245 -13.88 13.93 5.49
CA ASN A 245 -15.02 14.27 6.35
C ASN A 245 -14.78 15.49 7.27
N GLY A 246 -13.60 16.12 7.18
CA GLY A 246 -13.22 17.28 7.99
C GLY A 246 -12.57 16.95 9.33
N LEU A 247 -12.40 15.67 9.69
CA LEU A 247 -11.67 15.28 10.90
C LEU A 247 -10.17 15.62 10.77
N HIS A 248 -9.58 16.24 11.78
CA HIS A 248 -8.17 16.60 11.83
C HIS A 248 -7.62 16.65 13.27
N PRO A 249 -6.32 16.50 13.50
CA PRO A 249 -5.69 16.79 14.79
C PRO A 249 -5.95 18.22 15.27
N ASN A 250 -5.87 18.43 16.56
CA ASN A 250 -6.15 19.68 17.28
C ASN A 250 -7.62 20.17 17.27
N MET A 251 -8.49 19.41 16.64
CA MET A 251 -9.93 19.65 16.68
C MET A 251 -10.43 19.51 18.12
N SER A 252 -11.25 20.45 18.61
CA SER A 252 -11.87 20.34 19.91
C SER A 252 -12.88 19.17 19.96
N LEU A 253 -13.18 18.66 21.17
CA LEU A 253 -14.20 17.62 21.33
C LEU A 253 -15.56 18.06 20.78
N SER A 254 -15.94 19.34 20.98
CA SER A 254 -17.18 19.89 20.43
C SER A 254 -17.24 19.87 18.90
N GLU A 255 -16.12 20.19 18.24
CA GLU A 255 -16.00 20.10 16.78
C GLU A 255 -16.04 18.66 16.32
N LEU A 256 -15.37 17.74 17.04
CA LEU A 256 -15.38 16.32 16.73
C LEU A 256 -16.82 15.76 16.79
N ILE A 257 -17.59 16.08 17.82
CA ILE A 257 -18.98 15.69 17.95
C ILE A 257 -19.81 16.27 16.78
N ARG A 258 -19.58 17.52 16.44
CA ARG A 258 -20.25 18.18 15.30
C ARG A 258 -19.94 17.51 13.96
N VAL A 259 -18.66 17.18 13.70
CA VAL A 259 -18.24 16.47 12.48
C VAL A 259 -18.83 15.05 12.45
N ASN A 260 -18.84 14.38 13.59
CA ASN A 260 -19.43 13.05 13.70
C ASN A 260 -20.96 13.07 13.58
N ASN A 261 -21.60 14.19 13.88
CA ASN A 261 -23.06 14.34 13.96
C ASN A 261 -23.72 13.33 14.91
N ALA A 262 -23.01 12.90 15.94
CA ALA A 262 -23.47 12.02 17.01
C ALA A 262 -22.51 12.15 18.20
N ASP A 263 -22.97 11.78 19.40
CA ASP A 263 -22.12 11.76 20.59
C ASP A 263 -20.90 10.84 20.39
N ILE A 264 -19.83 11.21 21.05
CA ILE A 264 -18.54 10.49 21.06
C ILE A 264 -18.34 9.92 22.46
N ARG A 265 -18.00 8.63 22.54
CA ARG A 265 -17.58 8.00 23.79
C ARG A 265 -16.09 7.69 23.72
N PHE A 266 -15.39 7.86 24.82
CA PHE A 266 -13.95 7.61 24.89
C PHE A 266 -13.56 7.04 26.26
N TYR A 267 -12.43 6.34 26.30
CA TYR A 267 -11.86 5.80 27.53
C TYR A 267 -11.28 6.92 28.39
N SER A 268 -11.56 6.90 29.68
CA SER A 268 -11.03 7.86 30.66
C SER A 268 -9.51 7.77 30.79
N TRP A 269 -8.90 8.81 31.35
CA TRP A 269 -7.44 8.83 31.56
C TRP A 269 -6.96 7.82 32.61
N ASN A 270 -7.84 7.31 33.47
CA ASN A 270 -7.54 6.26 34.44
C ASN A 270 -7.75 4.85 33.88
N SER A 271 -8.20 4.71 32.63
CA SER A 271 -8.38 3.43 31.98
C SER A 271 -7.07 2.89 31.38
N GLN A 272 -7.12 1.65 30.93
CA GLN A 272 -6.01 1.03 30.18
C GLN A 272 -5.75 1.71 28.81
N TYR A 273 -6.75 2.43 28.28
CA TYR A 273 -6.72 3.04 26.93
C TYR A 273 -7.03 4.54 26.96
N PRO A 274 -6.25 5.36 27.67
CA PRO A 274 -6.58 6.76 27.96
C PRO A 274 -6.81 7.57 26.68
N GLY A 275 -7.95 8.25 26.60
CA GLY A 275 -8.30 9.13 25.49
C GLY A 275 -8.71 8.46 24.18
N ILE A 276 -8.64 7.13 24.07
CA ILE A 276 -9.07 6.45 22.84
C ILE A 276 -10.59 6.52 22.71
N VAL A 277 -11.05 6.99 21.55
CA VAL A 277 -12.47 7.02 21.21
C VAL A 277 -12.98 5.61 20.99
N VAL A 278 -14.10 5.29 21.63
CA VAL A 278 -14.76 3.99 21.48
C VAL A 278 -15.46 3.96 20.12
N PRO A 279 -15.19 2.95 19.27
CA PRO A 279 -15.85 2.85 17.97
C PRO A 279 -17.37 2.81 18.10
N ALA A 280 -18.06 3.75 17.46
CA ALA A 280 -19.50 3.84 17.39
C ALA A 280 -20.01 3.37 16.03
N LYS A 281 -21.25 2.85 16.01
CA LYS A 281 -21.95 2.47 14.76
C LYS A 281 -22.75 3.63 14.18
N THR A 282 -22.86 4.72 14.90
CA THR A 282 -23.65 5.91 14.54
C THR A 282 -22.73 7.09 14.31
N GLY A 283 -23.16 8.01 13.45
CA GLY A 283 -22.39 9.19 13.09
C GLY A 283 -21.75 9.12 11.70
N ASN A 284 -21.06 10.20 11.34
CA ASN A 284 -20.45 10.39 10.01
C ASN A 284 -19.01 9.85 9.93
N ILE A 285 -18.38 9.56 11.07
CA ILE A 285 -17.01 9.04 11.12
C ILE A 285 -17.07 7.52 11.04
N ASP A 286 -16.38 6.95 10.06
CA ASP A 286 -16.20 5.49 9.94
C ASP A 286 -15.14 5.01 10.95
N PHE A 287 -15.57 4.77 12.19
CA PHE A 287 -14.71 4.24 13.25
C PHE A 287 -14.22 2.80 13.03
N LYS A 288 -14.67 2.14 11.98
CA LYS A 288 -14.14 0.83 11.61
C LYS A 288 -12.73 0.96 11.02
N ASN A 289 -12.48 2.03 10.26
CA ASN A 289 -11.21 2.30 9.59
C ASN A 289 -10.51 3.56 10.12
N THR A 290 -11.12 4.25 11.08
CA THR A 290 -10.59 5.48 11.66
C THR A 290 -10.58 5.40 13.18
N GLY A 291 -9.42 5.51 13.80
CA GLY A 291 -9.25 5.67 15.24
C GLY A 291 -9.01 7.13 15.59
N VAL A 292 -9.46 7.55 16.76
CA VAL A 292 -9.21 8.90 17.29
C VAL A 292 -8.68 8.79 18.71
N ILE A 293 -7.63 9.53 19.00
CA ILE A 293 -7.04 9.64 20.33
C ILE A 293 -7.24 11.09 20.79
N LEU A 294 -7.85 11.26 21.93
CA LEU A 294 -8.05 12.57 22.59
C LEU A 294 -6.92 12.83 23.57
N SER A 295 -6.58 14.10 23.74
CA SER A 295 -5.74 14.61 24.83
C SER A 295 -6.49 15.69 25.59
N CYS A 296 -5.96 16.04 26.73
CA CYS A 296 -6.56 17.04 27.62
C CYS A 296 -5.53 18.09 28.03
N LEU A 297 -5.88 19.35 27.79
CA LEU A 297 -5.18 20.49 28.38
C LEU A 297 -5.80 20.79 29.74
N ASN A 298 -4.97 20.77 30.78
CA ASN A 298 -5.38 21.11 32.17
C ASN A 298 -6.35 20.10 32.83
N CYS A 299 -6.40 18.85 32.40
CA CYS A 299 -7.03 17.80 33.19
C CYS A 299 -6.11 17.44 34.35
N GLY A 300 -6.27 18.16 35.46
CA GLY A 300 -5.69 17.76 36.74
C GLY A 300 -6.31 16.46 37.26
N SER A 301 -5.84 15.96 38.41
CA SER A 301 -6.33 14.72 39.05
C SER A 301 -7.83 14.69 39.40
N SER A 302 -8.56 15.74 39.12
CA SER A 302 -9.98 15.92 39.36
C SER A 302 -10.86 15.97 38.12
N GLY A 303 -10.37 15.56 36.95
CA GLY A 303 -11.20 15.43 35.74
C GLY A 303 -12.31 14.39 35.88
N PRO A 304 -13.28 14.31 34.95
CA PRO A 304 -14.41 13.36 34.97
C PRO A 304 -13.90 11.91 34.75
N MET A 305 -13.33 11.34 35.79
CA MET A 305 -12.48 10.15 35.72
C MET A 305 -13.04 8.97 36.50
N SER A 306 -14.32 9.03 36.92
CA SER A 306 -14.92 7.98 37.73
C SER A 306 -15.34 6.75 36.94
N ASN A 307 -15.64 6.93 35.66
CA ASN A 307 -16.08 5.85 34.77
C ASN A 307 -14.98 5.40 33.81
N GLU A 308 -14.98 4.14 33.43
CA GLU A 308 -14.03 3.63 32.45
C GLU A 308 -14.22 4.26 31.06
N VAL A 309 -15.49 4.51 30.69
CA VAL A 309 -15.88 5.17 29.43
C VAL A 309 -16.76 6.38 29.73
N ILE A 310 -16.43 7.50 29.09
CA ILE A 310 -17.08 8.80 29.28
C ILE A 310 -17.76 9.20 27.98
N SER A 311 -18.95 9.80 28.08
CA SER A 311 -19.65 10.44 26.97
C SER A 311 -19.04 11.82 26.68
N GLY A 312 -18.99 12.20 25.39
CA GLY A 312 -18.52 13.51 25.00
C GLY A 312 -19.40 14.64 25.52
N ASP A 313 -20.71 14.44 25.57
CA ASP A 313 -21.64 15.41 26.14
C ASP A 313 -21.37 15.62 27.64
N GLU A 314 -21.13 14.56 28.41
CA GLU A 314 -20.75 14.64 29.81
C GLU A 314 -19.43 15.38 30.01
N ALA A 315 -18.44 15.08 29.15
CA ALA A 315 -17.13 15.70 29.23
C ALA A 315 -17.11 17.19 28.90
N GLN A 316 -17.97 17.65 27.98
CA GLN A 316 -18.12 19.07 27.65
C GLN A 316 -18.62 19.90 28.81
N ASN A 317 -19.53 19.34 29.66
CA ASN A 317 -20.07 20.01 30.80
C ASN A 317 -19.06 20.27 31.94
N ASN A 318 -17.91 19.61 31.90
CA ASN A 318 -16.90 19.67 32.95
C ASN A 318 -15.71 20.63 32.67
N SER A 319 -15.89 21.59 31.76
CA SER A 319 -14.90 22.63 31.42
C SER A 319 -13.49 22.10 30.99
N ASN A 320 -13.40 20.83 30.70
CA ASN A 320 -12.15 20.22 30.26
C ASN A 320 -11.87 20.57 28.80
N ARG A 321 -10.66 20.99 28.50
CA ARG A 321 -10.23 21.30 27.15
C ARG A 321 -9.71 20.03 26.46
N LEU A 322 -10.65 19.21 25.98
CA LEU A 322 -10.36 18.01 25.23
C LEU A 322 -10.19 18.33 23.74
N PHE A 323 -9.20 17.74 23.14
CA PHE A 323 -8.90 17.91 21.71
C PHE A 323 -8.38 16.61 21.10
N VAL A 324 -8.50 16.49 19.78
CA VAL A 324 -7.95 15.36 19.02
C VAL A 324 -6.44 15.47 19.00
N LEU A 325 -5.76 14.55 19.68
CA LEU A 325 -4.30 14.44 19.67
C LEU A 325 -3.81 13.80 18.39
N ALA A 326 -4.42 12.68 18.01
CA ALA A 326 -4.05 11.94 16.84
C ALA A 326 -5.24 11.26 16.17
N VAL A 327 -5.12 11.10 14.86
CA VAL A 327 -6.03 10.29 14.05
C VAL A 327 -5.26 9.10 13.48
N ILE A 328 -5.84 7.92 13.60
CA ILE A 328 -5.32 6.65 13.07
C ILE A 328 -6.16 6.29 11.86
N LEU A 329 -5.52 6.03 10.72
CA LEU A 329 -6.20 5.55 9.52
C LEU A 329 -5.74 4.15 9.17
N MET A 330 -6.70 3.25 8.99
CA MET A 330 -6.45 1.87 8.58
C MET A 330 -6.87 1.69 7.12
N PRO A 331 -6.06 1.00 6.29
CA PRO A 331 -6.48 0.65 4.95
C PRO A 331 -7.74 -0.22 5.04
N GLN A 332 -8.72 0.06 4.19
CA GLN A 332 -9.83 -0.87 4.01
C GLN A 332 -9.21 -2.21 3.60
N LYS A 333 -9.71 -3.33 4.15
CA LYS A 333 -9.28 -4.66 3.72
C LYS A 333 -9.59 -4.77 2.22
N ASP A 334 -8.60 -4.45 1.40
CA ASP A 334 -8.73 -4.60 -0.02
C ASP A 334 -8.96 -6.06 -0.33
N SER A 335 -9.88 -6.28 -1.25
CA SER A 335 -10.25 -7.54 -1.86
C SER A 335 -9.10 -8.19 -2.69
N PHE A 336 -7.84 -8.04 -2.26
CA PHE A 336 -6.73 -8.80 -2.85
C PHE A 336 -6.97 -10.31 -2.69
N ALA A 337 -7.61 -10.74 -1.59
CA ALA A 337 -8.13 -12.10 -1.42
C ALA A 337 -9.19 -12.49 -2.47
N ALA A 338 -9.87 -11.55 -3.11
CA ALA A 338 -10.82 -11.83 -4.18
C ALA A 338 -10.13 -12.16 -5.52
N TYR A 339 -8.86 -11.78 -5.68
CA TYR A 339 -8.09 -12.11 -6.88
C TYR A 339 -7.44 -13.49 -6.79
N GLN A 340 -7.10 -13.95 -5.59
CA GLN A 340 -6.54 -15.29 -5.35
C GLN A 340 -7.60 -16.42 -5.44
N ASN A 341 -8.89 -16.09 -5.42
CA ASN A 341 -10.00 -17.05 -5.47
C ASN A 341 -10.72 -17.11 -6.83
N ARG A 342 -10.03 -16.71 -7.92
CA ARG A 342 -10.60 -16.81 -9.29
C ARG A 342 -9.74 -17.69 -10.19
#